data_3ce084f2f1226ececf72d5b42def2557
#
_entry.id   3ce084f2f1226ececf72d5b42def2557
#
_cell.length_a   1.000
_cell.length_b   1.000
_cell.length_c   1.000
_cell.angle_alpha   90.00
_cell.angle_beta   90.00
_cell.angle_gamma   90.00
#
_symmetry.space_group_name_H-M   'P 1'
#
loop_
_entity.id
_entity.type
_entity.pdbx_description
1 polymer ?
#
loop_
_entity_poly.entity_id
_entity_poly.type
_entity_poly.pdbx_seq_one_letter_code
_entity_poly.pdbx_strand_id
1 'polypeptide(L)'
;PFEFKDSDQTYKGIDVDIINEVAKRKNWDVNQTFPGFDAAVNAVQSGQADALMAGTTVTDARKKVFTFSDSYYDTSIVIYTRSSDKVSDYKQLKGKTVGVKNGTSSQNFLEENQKKYGYKIKTFSDGASMYDSLNSGSVAAIMDDEPVIKYAIKQGRKFKTPIEGTPSGQLAFAVKKGENPELIEMFNNGLANLKKSGQYQKILDKYLKADSKSSTSSTTADETTIWGL
;
A
#
# COMPACT_ATOMS: atom_id res chain seq x y z
N PRO A 1 -0.16 -0.92 -4.55
CA PRO A 1 0.59 -1.72 -5.53
C PRO A 1 0.62 -3.21 -5.16
N PHE A 2 0.06 -3.59 -4.00
CA PHE A 2 0.09 -4.97 -3.51
C PHE A 2 -0.98 -5.81 -4.20
N GLU A 3 -2.22 -5.34 -4.23
CA GLU A 3 -3.33 -5.92 -4.99
C GLU A 3 -4.25 -4.80 -5.51
N PHE A 4 -4.55 -4.81 -6.79
CA PHE A 4 -5.43 -3.83 -7.44
C PHE A 4 -6.03 -4.40 -8.72
N LYS A 5 -7.17 -3.85 -9.11
CA LYS A 5 -7.82 -4.20 -10.38
C LYS A 5 -7.31 -3.28 -11.48
N ASP A 6 -6.77 -3.85 -12.54
CA ASP A 6 -6.26 -3.11 -13.69
C ASP A 6 -7.36 -2.78 -14.70
N SER A 7 -7.04 -2.00 -15.72
CA SER A 7 -7.96 -1.59 -16.79
C SER A 7 -8.60 -2.76 -17.55
N ASP A 8 -7.90 -3.89 -17.64
CA ASP A 8 -8.38 -5.14 -18.23
C ASP A 8 -9.27 -5.98 -17.27
N GLN A 9 -9.63 -5.42 -16.11
CA GLN A 9 -10.41 -6.05 -15.04
C GLN A 9 -9.72 -7.23 -14.35
N THR A 10 -8.44 -7.49 -14.61
CA THR A 10 -7.65 -8.49 -13.88
C THR A 10 -7.02 -7.91 -12.62
N TYR A 11 -6.82 -8.75 -11.60
CA TYR A 11 -6.08 -8.35 -10.40
C TYR A 11 -4.58 -8.51 -10.64
N LYS A 12 -3.84 -7.47 -10.26
CA LYS A 12 -2.38 -7.38 -10.36
C LYS A 12 -1.82 -6.78 -9.07
N GLY A 13 -0.52 -6.90 -8.90
CA GLY A 13 0.18 -6.29 -7.77
C GLY A 13 1.33 -7.12 -7.27
N ILE A 14 2.06 -6.57 -6.32
CA ILE A 14 3.23 -7.23 -5.71
C ILE A 14 2.81 -8.55 -5.05
N ASP A 15 1.74 -8.52 -4.27
CA ASP A 15 1.24 -9.70 -3.55
C ASP A 15 0.73 -10.76 -4.52
N VAL A 16 -0.02 -10.33 -5.53
CA VAL A 16 -0.54 -11.22 -6.58
C VAL A 16 0.61 -11.89 -7.35
N ASP A 17 1.62 -11.13 -7.74
CA ASP A 17 2.77 -11.68 -8.48
C ASP A 17 3.63 -12.60 -7.59
N ILE A 18 3.86 -12.24 -6.31
CA ILE A 18 4.64 -13.09 -5.39
C ILE A 18 3.91 -14.43 -5.16
N ILE A 19 2.61 -14.39 -4.81
CA ILE A 19 1.90 -15.65 -4.50
C ILE A 19 1.78 -16.54 -5.73
N ASN A 20 1.57 -15.98 -6.92
CA ASN A 20 1.53 -16.73 -8.16
C ASN A 20 2.88 -17.41 -8.46
N GLU A 21 3.99 -16.71 -8.28
CA GLU A 21 5.33 -17.28 -8.50
C GLU A 21 5.68 -18.36 -7.46
N VAL A 22 5.28 -18.16 -6.20
CA VAL A 22 5.46 -19.17 -5.14
C VAL A 22 4.63 -20.42 -5.44
N ALA A 23 3.36 -20.25 -5.78
CA ALA A 23 2.43 -21.34 -6.11
C ALA A 23 2.87 -22.14 -7.33
N LYS A 24 3.26 -21.47 -8.40
CA LYS A 24 3.75 -22.09 -9.64
C LYS A 24 4.93 -23.03 -9.41
N ARG A 25 5.87 -22.66 -8.55
CA ARG A 25 7.05 -23.46 -8.21
C ARG A 25 6.73 -24.74 -7.43
N LYS A 26 5.56 -24.76 -6.79
CA LYS A 26 5.09 -25.88 -5.95
C LYS A 26 3.92 -26.65 -6.54
N ASN A 27 3.49 -26.33 -7.77
CA ASN A 27 2.30 -26.90 -8.40
C ASN A 27 1.04 -26.74 -7.55
N TRP A 28 0.89 -25.58 -6.90
CA TRP A 28 -0.29 -25.26 -6.12
C TRP A 28 -1.34 -24.54 -6.97
N ASP A 29 -2.57 -24.94 -6.79
CA ASP A 29 -3.72 -24.21 -7.30
C ASP A 29 -4.17 -23.19 -6.24
N VAL A 30 -4.11 -21.91 -6.59
CA VAL A 30 -4.44 -20.81 -5.68
C VAL A 30 -5.69 -20.09 -6.16
N ASN A 31 -6.76 -20.23 -5.41
CA ASN A 31 -7.98 -19.46 -5.63
C ASN A 31 -7.89 -18.12 -4.88
N GLN A 32 -7.69 -17.01 -5.60
CA GLN A 32 -7.55 -15.69 -5.04
C GLN A 32 -8.88 -14.95 -5.03
N THR A 33 -9.26 -14.37 -3.89
CA THR A 33 -10.42 -13.50 -3.74
C THR A 33 -10.00 -12.12 -3.23
N PHE A 34 -10.72 -11.06 -3.59
CA PHE A 34 -10.34 -9.68 -3.31
C PHE A 34 -11.51 -8.88 -2.70
N PRO A 35 -11.95 -9.21 -1.47
CA PRO A 35 -13.14 -8.61 -0.86
C PRO A 35 -12.89 -7.24 -0.21
N GLY A 36 -11.65 -6.73 -0.24
CA GLY A 36 -11.17 -5.61 0.56
C GLY A 36 -10.50 -6.05 1.87
N PHE A 37 -9.65 -5.17 2.45
CA PHE A 37 -8.73 -5.55 3.52
C PHE A 37 -9.44 -6.12 4.77
N ASP A 38 -10.41 -5.38 5.32
CA ASP A 38 -11.11 -5.79 6.54
C ASP A 38 -11.89 -7.10 6.34
N ALA A 39 -12.57 -7.25 5.20
CA ALA A 39 -13.28 -8.47 4.85
C ALA A 39 -12.34 -9.65 4.63
N ALA A 40 -11.15 -9.44 4.05
CA ALA A 40 -10.13 -10.48 3.88
C ALA A 40 -9.59 -10.96 5.23
N VAL A 41 -9.30 -10.04 6.16
CA VAL A 41 -8.91 -10.37 7.55
C VAL A 41 -9.97 -11.25 8.22
N ASN A 42 -11.24 -10.84 8.13
CA ASN A 42 -12.35 -11.57 8.73
C ASN A 42 -12.55 -12.96 8.08
N ALA A 43 -12.37 -13.09 6.76
CA ALA A 43 -12.49 -14.35 6.05
C ALA A 43 -11.47 -15.40 6.55
N VAL A 44 -10.22 -14.99 6.80
CA VAL A 44 -9.21 -15.92 7.35
C VAL A 44 -9.47 -16.23 8.82
N GLN A 45 -9.88 -15.26 9.62
CA GLN A 45 -10.22 -15.50 11.03
C GLN A 45 -11.40 -16.46 11.18
N SER A 46 -12.40 -16.39 10.31
CA SER A 46 -13.57 -17.27 10.31
C SER A 46 -13.33 -18.63 9.65
N GLY A 47 -12.18 -18.85 9.00
CA GLY A 47 -11.88 -20.07 8.27
C GLY A 47 -12.55 -20.17 6.89
N GLN A 48 -13.06 -19.06 6.35
CA GLN A 48 -13.59 -18.98 4.99
C GLN A 48 -12.50 -18.88 3.94
N ALA A 49 -11.28 -18.46 4.34
CA ALA A 49 -10.08 -18.46 3.53
C ALA A 49 -8.93 -19.06 4.33
N ASP A 50 -8.00 -19.74 3.64
CA ASP A 50 -6.88 -20.45 4.26
C ASP A 50 -5.73 -19.49 4.64
N ALA A 51 -5.57 -18.41 3.90
CA ALA A 51 -4.47 -17.45 4.09
C ALA A 51 -4.84 -16.03 3.69
N LEU A 52 -4.06 -15.06 4.19
CA LEU A 52 -4.17 -13.64 3.91
C LEU A 52 -2.84 -13.11 3.34
N MET A 53 -2.93 -12.46 2.19
CA MET A 53 -1.83 -11.67 1.65
C MET A 53 -2.41 -10.40 1.01
N ALA A 54 -2.32 -9.27 1.72
CA ALA A 54 -2.98 -8.02 1.35
C ALA A 54 -2.22 -6.80 1.92
N GLY A 55 -0.90 -6.71 1.67
CA GLY A 55 -0.07 -5.69 2.29
C GLY A 55 -0.17 -5.72 3.82
N THR A 56 -0.26 -6.91 4.40
CA THR A 56 -0.64 -7.08 5.81
C THR A 56 0.53 -6.82 6.73
N THR A 57 0.48 -5.71 7.49
CA THR A 57 1.49 -5.37 8.50
C THR A 57 1.44 -6.34 9.67
N VAL A 58 2.60 -6.85 10.07
CA VAL A 58 2.77 -7.66 11.27
C VAL A 58 2.66 -6.76 12.50
N THR A 59 1.69 -7.01 13.36
CA THR A 59 1.49 -6.30 14.63
C THR A 59 1.28 -7.27 15.78
N ASP A 60 1.56 -6.84 17.03
CA ASP A 60 1.38 -7.71 18.20
C ASP A 60 -0.09 -8.10 18.39
N ALA A 61 -1.01 -7.22 18.05
CA ALA A 61 -2.45 -7.53 18.07
C ALA A 61 -2.77 -8.66 17.06
N ARG A 62 -2.26 -8.57 15.84
CA ARG A 62 -2.48 -9.56 14.78
C ARG A 62 -1.79 -10.90 15.08
N LYS A 63 -0.62 -10.90 15.72
CA LYS A 63 0.08 -12.13 16.17
C LYS A 63 -0.74 -12.96 17.17
N LYS A 64 -1.74 -12.37 17.81
CA LYS A 64 -2.65 -13.11 18.71
C LYS A 64 -3.60 -14.04 17.94
N VAL A 65 -3.95 -13.68 16.71
CA VAL A 65 -4.95 -14.37 15.88
C VAL A 65 -4.39 -14.97 14.60
N PHE A 66 -3.19 -14.56 14.18
CA PHE A 66 -2.50 -15.05 12.99
C PHE A 66 -1.12 -15.62 13.30
N THR A 67 -0.69 -16.57 12.48
CA THR A 67 0.72 -16.95 12.30
C THR A 67 1.22 -16.30 11.02
N PHE A 68 2.37 -15.64 11.08
CA PHE A 68 2.97 -14.91 9.96
C PHE A 68 4.15 -15.66 9.37
N SER A 69 4.35 -15.49 8.08
CA SER A 69 5.57 -15.88 7.35
C SER A 69 6.75 -14.97 7.70
N ASP A 70 7.90 -15.26 7.12
CA ASP A 70 8.98 -14.27 6.98
C ASP A 70 8.46 -13.04 6.24
N SER A 71 9.01 -11.87 6.58
CA SER A 71 8.64 -10.61 5.94
C SER A 71 9.06 -10.57 4.48
N TYR A 72 8.16 -10.08 3.63
CA TYR A 72 8.48 -9.82 2.24
C TYR A 72 8.70 -8.32 1.94
N TYR A 73 8.29 -7.39 2.82
CA TYR A 73 8.47 -5.96 2.60
C TYR A 73 8.50 -5.19 3.92
N ASP A 74 9.41 -4.21 4.05
CA ASP A 74 9.41 -3.26 5.15
C ASP A 74 8.63 -2.02 4.72
N THR A 75 7.71 -1.53 5.56
CA THR A 75 6.81 -0.42 5.21
C THR A 75 6.79 0.68 6.27
N SER A 76 6.35 1.85 5.84
CA SER A 76 6.02 2.99 6.68
C SER A 76 4.64 3.51 6.33
N ILE A 77 3.98 4.15 7.28
CA ILE A 77 2.74 4.88 7.05
C ILE A 77 3.03 6.36 6.89
N VAL A 78 2.32 7.00 5.99
CA VAL A 78 2.55 8.41 5.66
C VAL A 78 1.25 9.17 5.46
N ILE A 79 1.29 10.46 5.80
CA ILE A 79 0.22 11.40 5.47
C ILE A 79 0.39 11.87 4.03
N TYR A 80 -0.72 11.97 3.33
CA TYR A 80 -0.84 12.52 1.98
C TYR A 80 -1.79 13.67 1.93
N THR A 81 -1.42 14.64 1.14
CA THR A 81 -2.24 15.79 0.80
C THR A 81 -2.27 15.97 -0.70
N ARG A 82 -3.17 16.81 -1.21
CA ARG A 82 -3.08 17.29 -2.58
C ARG A 82 -1.77 18.06 -2.76
N SER A 83 -1.21 18.01 -3.97
CA SER A 83 0.06 18.71 -4.28
C SER A 83 0.00 20.23 -4.02
N SER A 84 -1.20 20.83 -4.15
CA SER A 84 -1.45 22.24 -3.90
C SER A 84 -1.53 22.65 -2.43
N ASP A 85 -1.73 21.70 -1.52
CA ASP A 85 -1.94 21.99 -0.10
C ASP A 85 -0.64 22.40 0.59
N LYS A 86 -0.73 23.29 1.57
CA LYS A 86 0.43 23.80 2.33
C LYS A 86 0.54 23.15 3.73
N VAL A 87 0.33 21.83 3.81
CA VAL A 87 0.53 21.09 5.06
C VAL A 87 1.99 20.62 5.11
N SER A 88 2.63 20.77 6.26
CA SER A 88 4.02 20.32 6.52
C SER A 88 4.19 19.73 7.94
N ASP A 89 3.14 19.75 8.77
CA ASP A 89 3.13 19.23 10.13
C ASP A 89 1.73 18.72 10.50
N TYR A 90 1.66 17.71 11.36
CA TYR A 90 0.40 17.17 11.89
C TYR A 90 -0.46 18.21 12.62
N LYS A 91 0.14 19.20 13.28
CA LYS A 91 -0.58 20.29 13.98
C LYS A 91 -1.47 21.11 13.04
N GLN A 92 -1.07 21.21 11.76
CA GLN A 92 -1.86 21.93 10.75
C GLN A 92 -3.11 21.16 10.28
N LEU A 93 -3.25 19.91 10.71
CA LEU A 93 -4.46 19.10 10.51
C LEU A 93 -5.51 19.30 11.61
N LYS A 94 -5.24 20.12 12.64
CA LYS A 94 -6.19 20.42 13.73
C LYS A 94 -7.53 20.89 13.16
N GLY A 95 -8.62 20.25 13.60
CA GLY A 95 -9.99 20.51 13.15
C GLY A 95 -10.33 19.98 11.76
N LYS A 96 -9.34 19.54 10.98
CA LYS A 96 -9.53 18.97 9.63
C LYS A 96 -9.84 17.47 9.71
N THR A 97 -10.41 16.93 8.65
CA THR A 97 -10.69 15.49 8.52
C THR A 97 -9.55 14.79 7.78
N VAL A 98 -9.04 13.71 8.37
CA VAL A 98 -8.07 12.79 7.77
C VAL A 98 -8.77 11.49 7.42
N GLY A 99 -8.65 11.06 6.18
CA GLY A 99 -9.20 9.79 5.68
C GLY A 99 -8.24 8.62 5.89
N VAL A 100 -8.79 7.44 6.15
CA VAL A 100 -8.03 6.21 6.35
C VAL A 100 -8.88 4.99 6.01
N LYS A 101 -8.25 3.90 5.56
CA LYS A 101 -8.96 2.62 5.37
C LYS A 101 -9.27 1.95 6.71
N ASN A 102 -10.45 1.36 6.81
CA ASN A 102 -10.89 0.65 8.00
C ASN A 102 -10.01 -0.58 8.31
N GLY A 103 -9.75 -0.85 9.59
CA GLY A 103 -9.00 -2.02 10.06
C GLY A 103 -7.48 -1.98 9.84
N THR A 104 -6.92 -0.85 9.40
CA THR A 104 -5.50 -0.72 9.05
C THR A 104 -4.63 -0.21 10.20
N SER A 105 -3.30 -0.42 10.10
CA SER A 105 -2.31 0.17 11.01
C SER A 105 -2.32 1.70 10.96
N SER A 106 -2.63 2.28 9.81
CA SER A 106 -2.82 3.72 9.63
C SER A 106 -3.98 4.26 10.46
N GLN A 107 -5.10 3.51 10.55
CA GLN A 107 -6.22 3.89 11.41
C GLN A 107 -5.79 3.90 12.88
N ASN A 108 -5.15 2.84 13.35
CA ASN A 108 -4.67 2.75 14.73
C ASN A 108 -3.76 3.93 15.09
N PHE A 109 -2.80 4.24 14.22
CA PHE A 109 -1.90 5.39 14.42
C PHE A 109 -2.68 6.72 14.52
N LEU A 110 -3.66 6.94 13.65
CA LEU A 110 -4.47 8.16 13.69
C LEU A 110 -5.29 8.23 14.98
N GLU A 111 -5.89 7.14 15.43
CA GLU A 111 -6.69 7.09 16.67
C GLU A 111 -5.82 7.38 17.90
N GLU A 112 -4.64 6.79 18.00
CA GLU A 112 -3.69 7.02 19.10
C GLU A 112 -3.22 8.48 19.18
N ASN A 113 -3.09 9.15 18.04
CA ASN A 113 -2.57 10.52 17.94
C ASN A 113 -3.66 11.60 17.82
N GLN A 114 -4.94 11.22 17.71
CA GLN A 114 -6.04 12.15 17.48
C GLN A 114 -6.14 13.25 18.54
N LYS A 115 -6.04 12.89 19.82
CA LYS A 115 -6.09 13.86 20.91
C LYS A 115 -4.94 14.86 20.87
N LYS A 116 -3.74 14.40 20.47
CA LYS A 116 -2.54 15.21 20.41
C LYS A 116 -2.60 16.27 19.31
N TYR A 117 -3.13 15.93 18.15
CA TYR A 117 -3.13 16.80 16.97
C TYR A 117 -4.49 17.41 16.64
N GLY A 118 -5.58 16.89 17.20
CA GLY A 118 -6.92 17.50 17.12
C GLY A 118 -7.61 17.37 15.75
N TYR A 119 -7.20 16.44 14.90
CA TYR A 119 -7.89 16.15 13.64
C TYR A 119 -9.11 15.24 13.87
N LYS A 120 -9.99 15.18 12.87
CA LYS A 120 -11.10 14.24 12.81
C LYS A 120 -10.71 13.07 11.89
N ILE A 121 -11.21 11.87 12.17
CA ILE A 121 -10.95 10.67 11.37
C ILE A 121 -12.21 10.32 10.58
N LYS A 122 -12.03 9.98 9.30
CA LYS A 122 -13.06 9.39 8.45
C LYS A 122 -12.54 8.09 7.85
N THR A 123 -13.24 6.99 8.10
CA THR A 123 -12.88 5.67 7.59
C THR A 123 -13.51 5.40 6.24
N PHE A 124 -12.85 4.58 5.44
CA PHE A 124 -13.27 4.14 4.11
C PHE A 124 -13.09 2.62 4.00
N SER A 125 -13.93 1.97 3.22
CA SER A 125 -13.85 0.53 2.95
C SER A 125 -12.76 0.17 1.93
N ASP A 126 -12.38 1.13 1.07
CA ASP A 126 -11.43 0.92 -0.01
C ASP A 126 -10.57 2.17 -0.30
N GLY A 127 -9.44 1.95 -1.00
CA GLY A 127 -8.50 3.03 -1.34
C GLY A 127 -9.05 3.99 -2.40
N ALA A 128 -9.87 3.53 -3.35
CA ALA A 128 -10.36 4.37 -4.43
C ALA A 128 -11.26 5.49 -3.91
N SER A 129 -12.25 5.14 -3.08
CA SER A 129 -13.14 6.11 -2.43
C SER A 129 -12.38 7.06 -1.50
N MET A 130 -11.36 6.58 -0.80
CA MET A 130 -10.49 7.40 0.02
C MET A 130 -9.70 8.42 -0.81
N TYR A 131 -9.10 8.01 -1.93
CA TYR A 131 -8.37 8.91 -2.84
C TYR A 131 -9.28 9.95 -3.49
N ASP A 132 -10.47 9.56 -3.91
CA ASP A 132 -11.45 10.47 -4.50
C ASP A 132 -11.94 11.50 -3.47
N SER A 133 -12.06 11.11 -2.21
CA SER A 133 -12.38 12.02 -1.11
C SER A 133 -11.27 13.06 -0.87
N LEU A 134 -10.00 12.70 -1.03
CA LEU A 134 -8.88 13.66 -0.99
C LEU A 134 -8.89 14.58 -2.21
N ASN A 135 -9.08 14.04 -3.40
CA ASN A 135 -9.13 14.82 -4.65
C ASN A 135 -10.25 15.88 -4.62
N SER A 136 -11.45 15.50 -4.17
CA SER A 136 -12.61 16.40 -4.05
C SER A 136 -12.51 17.42 -2.91
N GLY A 137 -11.55 17.25 -2.00
CA GLY A 137 -11.42 18.08 -0.81
C GLY A 137 -12.37 17.73 0.33
N SER A 138 -13.10 16.61 0.23
CA SER A 138 -13.97 16.11 1.31
C SER A 138 -13.19 15.72 2.55
N VAL A 139 -11.93 15.32 2.37
CA VAL A 139 -10.94 15.21 3.46
C VAL A 139 -9.72 16.08 3.14
N ALA A 140 -9.05 16.57 4.16
CA ALA A 140 -7.87 17.43 4.00
C ALA A 140 -6.58 16.65 3.77
N ALA A 141 -6.53 15.44 4.27
CA ALA A 141 -5.40 14.51 4.14
C ALA A 141 -5.92 13.08 4.19
N ILE A 142 -5.09 12.14 3.77
CA ILE A 142 -5.30 10.71 3.99
C ILE A 142 -4.02 10.08 4.55
N MET A 143 -4.14 8.94 5.23
CA MET A 143 -3.00 8.14 5.67
C MET A 143 -3.09 6.74 5.09
N ASP A 144 -1.99 6.26 4.52
CA ASP A 144 -1.84 4.90 4.02
C ASP A 144 -0.36 4.49 4.04
N ASP A 145 -0.06 3.26 3.65
CA ASP A 145 1.30 2.78 3.49
C ASP A 145 2.04 3.53 2.36
N GLU A 146 3.28 3.87 2.61
CA GLU A 146 4.11 4.65 1.68
C GLU A 146 4.18 4.06 0.27
N PRO A 147 4.40 2.72 0.06
CA PRO A 147 4.44 2.15 -1.29
C PRO A 147 3.11 2.27 -2.03
N VAL A 148 1.99 2.23 -1.31
CA VAL A 148 0.65 2.37 -1.92
C VAL A 148 0.51 3.72 -2.60
N ILE A 149 0.98 4.77 -1.97
CA ILE A 149 0.84 6.10 -2.56
C ILE A 149 1.96 6.47 -3.51
N LYS A 150 3.18 6.00 -3.31
CA LYS A 150 4.20 6.09 -4.36
C LYS A 150 3.67 5.53 -5.68
N TYR A 151 2.95 4.41 -5.60
CA TYR A 151 2.28 3.84 -6.75
C TYR A 151 1.15 4.74 -7.29
N ALA A 152 0.29 5.28 -6.43
CA ALA A 152 -0.78 6.19 -6.85
C ALA A 152 -0.25 7.46 -7.52
N ILE A 153 0.85 8.02 -7.02
CA ILE A 153 1.55 9.16 -7.64
C ILE A 153 2.13 8.75 -9.01
N LYS A 154 2.75 7.58 -9.11
CA LYS A 154 3.24 7.03 -10.37
C LYS A 154 2.10 6.89 -11.40
N GLN A 155 0.89 6.55 -10.96
CA GLN A 155 -0.31 6.48 -11.80
C GLN A 155 -0.93 7.86 -12.11
N GLY A 156 -0.23 8.96 -11.79
CA GLY A 156 -0.64 10.32 -12.15
C GLY A 156 -1.51 11.04 -11.12
N ARG A 157 -1.71 10.48 -9.94
CA ARG A 157 -2.40 11.19 -8.85
C ARG A 157 -1.54 12.35 -8.34
N LYS A 158 -2.15 13.54 -8.23
CA LYS A 158 -1.45 14.78 -7.80
C LYS A 158 -1.42 14.87 -6.27
N PHE A 159 -0.75 13.93 -5.65
CA PHE A 159 -0.53 13.86 -4.20
C PHE A 159 0.92 14.15 -3.85
N LYS A 160 1.15 14.52 -2.59
CA LYS A 160 2.48 14.62 -2.00
C LYS A 160 2.49 14.10 -0.57
N THR A 161 3.67 13.73 -0.11
CA THR A 161 3.95 13.32 1.27
C THR A 161 4.61 14.50 2.00
N PRO A 162 3.84 15.37 2.67
CA PRO A 162 4.39 16.58 3.26
C PRO A 162 5.12 16.34 4.59
N ILE A 163 4.95 15.16 5.18
CA ILE A 163 5.48 14.79 6.49
C ILE A 163 6.22 13.47 6.31
N GLU A 164 7.38 13.34 6.96
CA GLU A 164 8.16 12.11 6.94
C GLU A 164 7.34 10.93 7.45
N GLY A 165 7.51 9.77 6.81
CA GLY A 165 6.78 8.56 7.15
C GLY A 165 7.20 8.00 8.52
N THR A 166 6.25 7.39 9.19
CA THR A 166 6.49 6.64 10.43
C THR A 166 6.66 5.16 10.07
N PRO A 167 7.78 4.51 10.43
CA PRO A 167 7.93 3.07 10.25
C PRO A 167 6.73 2.34 10.89
N SER A 168 6.04 1.53 10.11
CA SER A 168 4.84 0.81 10.57
C SER A 168 5.06 -0.69 10.72
N GLY A 169 6.23 -1.18 10.33
CA GLY A 169 6.65 -2.57 10.49
C GLY A 169 6.89 -3.29 9.19
N GLN A 170 6.59 -4.57 9.18
CA GLN A 170 6.89 -5.50 8.10
C GLN A 170 5.61 -6.10 7.55
N LEU A 171 5.55 -6.29 6.24
CA LEU A 171 4.46 -6.99 5.59
C LEU A 171 4.79 -8.47 5.48
N ALA A 172 3.81 -9.32 5.78
CA ALA A 172 3.96 -10.76 5.73
C ALA A 172 2.67 -11.46 5.28
N PHE A 173 2.85 -12.67 4.73
CA PHE A 173 1.77 -13.61 4.49
C PHE A 173 1.29 -14.19 5.82
N ALA A 174 0.01 -14.44 5.96
CA ALA A 174 -0.56 -14.89 7.23
C ALA A 174 -1.57 -16.02 7.05
N VAL A 175 -1.63 -16.89 8.04
CA VAL A 175 -2.69 -17.90 8.21
C VAL A 175 -3.33 -17.70 9.58
N LYS A 176 -4.53 -18.23 9.77
CA LYS A 176 -5.17 -18.27 11.10
C LYS A 176 -4.26 -19.01 12.08
N LYS A 177 -4.13 -18.49 13.29
CA LYS A 177 -3.23 -19.04 14.31
C LYS A 177 -3.57 -20.50 14.62
N GLY A 178 -2.55 -21.35 14.50
CA GLY A 178 -2.69 -22.80 14.75
C GLY A 178 -3.23 -23.60 13.56
N GLU A 179 -3.53 -22.93 12.43
CA GLU A 179 -4.02 -23.60 11.21
C GLU A 179 -2.99 -23.45 10.07
N ASN A 180 -3.01 -24.37 9.13
CA ASN A 180 -2.25 -24.35 7.86
C ASN A 180 -0.74 -24.00 7.98
N PRO A 181 0.03 -24.61 8.91
CA PRO A 181 1.46 -24.29 9.08
C PRO A 181 2.29 -24.60 7.82
N GLU A 182 1.86 -25.55 7.00
CA GLU A 182 2.47 -25.90 5.72
C GLU A 182 2.45 -24.75 4.70
N LEU A 183 1.44 -23.88 4.76
CA LEU A 183 1.36 -22.69 3.91
C LEU A 183 2.43 -21.67 4.27
N ILE A 184 2.70 -21.50 5.55
CA ILE A 184 3.78 -20.63 6.05
C ILE A 184 5.14 -21.13 5.58
N GLU A 185 5.42 -22.41 5.75
CA GLU A 185 6.68 -23.04 5.33
C GLU A 185 6.88 -22.92 3.82
N MET A 186 5.84 -23.22 3.06
CA MET A 186 5.88 -23.12 1.60
C MET A 186 6.13 -21.67 1.14
N PHE A 187 5.43 -20.72 1.74
CA PHE A 187 5.61 -19.31 1.40
C PHE A 187 7.04 -18.85 1.70
N ASN A 188 7.58 -19.17 2.88
CA ASN A 188 8.94 -18.82 3.26
C ASN A 188 9.98 -19.40 2.31
N ASN A 189 9.86 -20.68 1.96
CA ASN A 189 10.73 -21.35 1.00
C ASN A 189 10.62 -20.73 -0.41
N GLY A 190 9.40 -20.41 -0.84
CA GLY A 190 9.14 -19.76 -2.11
C GLY A 190 9.72 -18.36 -2.16
N LEU A 191 9.52 -17.55 -1.13
CA LEU A 191 10.04 -16.20 -1.00
C LEU A 191 11.58 -16.19 -1.01
N ALA A 192 12.23 -17.09 -0.26
CA ALA A 192 13.68 -17.22 -0.26
C ALA A 192 14.23 -17.52 -1.67
N ASN A 193 13.57 -18.41 -2.41
CA ASN A 193 13.93 -18.73 -3.78
C ASN A 193 13.72 -17.56 -4.75
N LEU A 194 12.64 -16.78 -4.59
CA LEU A 194 12.40 -15.57 -5.39
C LEU A 194 13.48 -14.51 -5.12
N LYS A 195 13.87 -14.30 -3.88
CA LYS A 195 14.95 -13.38 -3.49
C LYS A 195 16.29 -13.85 -4.09
N LYS A 196 16.64 -15.13 -3.93
CA LYS A 196 17.89 -15.70 -4.46
C LYS A 196 18.00 -15.62 -5.99
N SER A 197 16.91 -15.81 -6.70
CA SER A 197 16.88 -15.77 -8.19
C SER A 197 16.82 -14.34 -8.76
N GLY A 198 16.66 -13.31 -7.93
CA GLY A 198 16.42 -11.93 -8.36
C GLY A 198 15.00 -11.66 -8.89
N GLN A 199 14.12 -12.67 -8.90
CA GLN A 199 12.74 -12.50 -9.37
C GLN A 199 11.94 -11.60 -8.43
N TYR A 200 12.18 -11.69 -7.12
CA TYR A 200 11.58 -10.80 -6.14
C TYR A 200 11.84 -9.31 -6.46
N GLN A 201 13.10 -8.95 -6.75
CA GLN A 201 13.45 -7.57 -7.08
C GLN A 201 12.78 -7.12 -8.38
N LYS A 202 12.66 -8.00 -9.39
CA LYS A 202 11.93 -7.69 -10.63
C LYS A 202 10.45 -7.40 -10.39
N ILE A 203 9.82 -8.13 -9.46
CA ILE A 203 8.43 -7.87 -9.05
C ILE A 203 8.33 -6.48 -8.40
N LEU A 204 9.19 -6.16 -7.44
CA LEU A 204 9.18 -4.83 -6.81
C LEU A 204 9.40 -3.71 -7.83
N ASP A 205 10.39 -3.85 -8.70
CA ASP A 205 10.73 -2.84 -9.71
C ASP A 205 9.55 -2.57 -10.66
N LYS A 206 8.81 -3.59 -11.04
CA LYS A 206 7.62 -3.47 -11.89
C LYS A 206 6.61 -2.46 -11.35
N TYR A 207 6.41 -2.42 -10.04
CA TYR A 207 5.40 -1.59 -9.40
C TYR A 207 5.95 -0.32 -8.74
N LEU A 208 7.14 -0.37 -8.17
CA LEU A 208 7.66 0.68 -7.30
C LEU A 208 8.76 1.53 -7.93
N LYS A 209 9.46 1.02 -8.97
CA LYS A 209 10.51 1.81 -9.62
C LYS A 209 9.90 2.94 -10.44
N ALA A 210 10.43 4.16 -10.27
CA ALA A 210 10.06 5.30 -11.09
C ALA A 210 10.42 5.03 -12.56
N ASP A 211 9.53 5.42 -13.49
CA ASP A 211 9.84 5.33 -14.92
C ASP A 211 10.97 6.30 -15.24
N SER A 212 12.05 5.78 -15.80
CA SER A 212 13.26 6.55 -16.19
C SER A 212 13.01 7.59 -17.32
N LYS A 213 11.75 7.81 -17.71
CA LYS A 213 11.35 8.70 -18.81
C LYS A 213 10.75 10.04 -18.39
N SER A 214 10.63 10.37 -17.09
CA SER A 214 10.04 11.65 -16.66
C SER A 214 11.07 12.74 -16.36
N SER A 215 12.36 12.55 -16.68
CA SER A 215 13.41 13.57 -16.55
C SER A 215 13.93 14.06 -17.90
N THR A 216 13.03 14.31 -18.88
CA THR A 216 13.45 14.97 -20.12
C THR A 216 12.68 16.27 -20.29
N SER A 217 13.42 17.35 -19.97
CA SER A 217 13.41 18.66 -20.61
C SER A 217 12.11 19.47 -20.58
N SER A 218 12.07 20.41 -19.64
CA SER A 218 11.66 21.76 -19.99
C SER A 218 12.92 22.54 -20.39
N THR A 219 13.40 22.33 -21.60
CA THR A 219 14.27 23.30 -22.25
C THR A 219 13.35 24.29 -22.93
N THR A 220 13.16 25.41 -22.30
CA THR A 220 12.59 26.59 -22.93
C THR A 220 13.51 26.99 -24.07
N ALA A 221 13.08 26.78 -25.31
CA ALA A 221 13.65 27.40 -26.45
C ALA A 221 13.30 28.90 -26.40
N ASP A 222 14.30 29.70 -26.17
CA ASP A 222 14.26 31.15 -26.27
C ASP A 222 14.19 31.49 -27.77
N GLU A 223 13.00 31.83 -28.28
CA GLU A 223 12.85 32.38 -29.63
C GLU A 223 13.13 33.86 -29.58
N THR A 224 14.40 34.21 -29.79
CA THR A 224 14.77 35.59 -30.09
C THR A 224 14.42 35.88 -31.54
N THR A 225 13.32 36.54 -31.79
CA THR A 225 12.93 37.08 -33.11
C THR A 225 13.76 38.32 -33.39
N ILE A 226 14.73 38.21 -34.31
CA ILE A 226 15.47 39.37 -34.83
C ILE A 226 14.70 39.88 -36.06
N TRP A 227 14.13 41.06 -35.95
CA TRP A 227 13.70 41.87 -37.11
C TRP A 227 14.90 42.70 -37.61
N GLY A 228 15.26 42.48 -38.82
CA GLY A 228 16.24 43.28 -39.55
C GLY A 228 15.90 43.39 -41.01
N LEU A 229 15.33 44.55 -41.40
CA LEU A 229 15.21 45.20 -42.72
C LEU A 229 14.61 44.42 -43.87
#